data_bb0e9bf3e427408c4ce890fab354ee88
#
_entry.id   bb0e9bf3e427408c4ce890fab354ee88
#
_cell.length_a   1.000
_cell.length_b   1.000
_cell.length_c   1.000
_cell.angle_alpha   90.00
_cell.angle_beta   90.00
_cell.angle_gamma   90.00
#
_symmetry.space_group_name_H-M   'P 1'
#
loop_
_entity.id
_entity.type
_entity.pdbx_description
1 polymer ?
#
loop_
_entity_poly.entity_id
_entity_poly.type
_entity_poly.pdbx_seq_one_letter_code
_entity_poly.pdbx_strand_id
1 'polypeptide(L)'
;MFLMRGAAASGLLTGAPYLSANPLGLPIGCQTYPVRKSISTDFAGTMKGLRAAGFTQIELCSPYGYDDFSSLQKYKPQELRRILNDWGLGCISAHWGSNELFQKADESIAYAREFGMTQMAIAALGPFNPKTSQTVDDVKRYVEPFNAFAEKAHAAGIVALLHNEGFVSAYIDGKPVYDMMIAELNPATTKLQFQVSTLQQGYDPVTYFQKYSGRYLSMHCQDWVKDSSTKSGFRQVPLGKGVVDWKAVFLAAKSAGVKNYFVELEEDPALMPLSVPYLKSLKV
;
A
#
# COMPACT_ATOMS: atom_id res chain seq x y z
N MET A 1 56.56 -1.38 -45.08
CA MET A 1 55.88 -2.19 -44.03
C MET A 1 55.16 -1.23 -43.11
N PHE A 2 53.92 -0.85 -43.46
CA PHE A 2 53.08 0.08 -42.70
C PHE A 2 51.97 -0.69 -41.98
N LEU A 3 51.99 -0.63 -40.68
CA LEU A 3 50.94 -1.16 -39.79
C LEU A 3 49.79 -0.16 -39.69
N MET A 4 48.64 -0.47 -40.25
CA MET A 4 47.38 0.25 -39.95
C MET A 4 46.81 -0.27 -38.66
N ARG A 5 46.70 0.60 -37.64
CA ARG A 5 45.93 0.37 -36.43
C ARG A 5 44.49 0.74 -36.72
N GLY A 6 43.60 -0.28 -36.72
CA GLY A 6 42.16 -0.07 -36.70
C GLY A 6 41.68 0.36 -35.33
N ALA A 7 41.06 1.52 -35.22
CA ALA A 7 40.36 1.97 -34.03
C ALA A 7 38.93 1.40 -34.05
N ALA A 8 38.66 0.50 -33.12
CA ALA A 8 37.29 0.06 -32.86
C ALA A 8 36.55 1.14 -32.08
N ALA A 9 35.58 1.79 -32.71
CA ALA A 9 34.66 2.69 -32.06
C ALA A 9 33.60 1.86 -31.29
N SER A 10 33.77 1.73 -29.99
CA SER A 10 32.73 1.22 -29.10
C SER A 10 31.61 2.28 -28.92
N GLY A 11 30.53 2.11 -29.68
CA GLY A 11 29.35 2.93 -29.51
C GLY A 11 28.69 2.64 -28.14
N LEU A 12 28.83 3.55 -27.20
CA LEU A 12 28.03 3.61 -25.99
C LEU A 12 26.58 3.94 -26.40
N LEU A 13 25.75 2.93 -26.45
CA LEU A 13 24.30 3.11 -26.44
C LEU A 13 23.92 3.71 -25.08
N THR A 14 23.90 5.03 -25.00
CA THR A 14 23.23 5.74 -23.89
C THR A 14 21.74 5.53 -24.05
N GLY A 15 21.22 4.47 -23.42
CA GLY A 15 19.80 4.32 -23.22
C GLY A 15 19.30 5.52 -22.42
N ALA A 16 18.62 6.45 -23.08
CA ALA A 16 17.89 7.50 -22.37
C ALA A 16 16.97 6.80 -21.35
N PRO A 17 16.99 7.20 -20.07
CA PRO A 17 16.05 6.65 -19.12
C PRO A 17 14.64 6.98 -19.66
N TYR A 18 13.88 5.97 -20.02
CA TYR A 18 12.45 6.14 -20.21
C TYR A 18 11.91 6.66 -18.88
N LEU A 19 11.73 7.96 -18.77
CA LEU A 19 10.97 8.58 -17.69
C LEU A 19 9.61 7.92 -17.74
N SER A 20 9.36 7.02 -16.77
CA SER A 20 8.08 6.34 -16.72
C SER A 20 6.99 7.42 -16.61
N ALA A 21 6.02 7.36 -17.50
CA ALA A 21 4.89 8.32 -17.52
C ALA A 21 3.95 8.12 -16.31
N ASN A 22 4.37 7.34 -15.32
CA ASN A 22 3.62 7.05 -14.11
C ASN A 22 3.71 8.21 -13.10
N PRO A 23 2.68 8.45 -12.29
CA PRO A 23 2.75 9.41 -11.21
C PRO A 23 3.97 9.17 -10.32
N LEU A 24 4.66 10.24 -9.92
CA LEU A 24 5.88 10.21 -9.11
C LEU A 24 7.06 9.43 -9.73
N GLY A 25 6.97 8.96 -10.97
CA GLY A 25 7.96 8.04 -11.55
C GLY A 25 8.01 6.65 -10.89
N LEU A 26 6.98 6.29 -10.12
CA LEU A 26 6.90 5.04 -9.38
C LEU A 26 6.15 3.95 -10.17
N PRO A 27 6.37 2.64 -9.85
CA PRO A 27 5.56 1.56 -10.39
C PRO A 27 4.08 1.77 -10.09
N ILE A 28 3.20 1.44 -11.06
CA ILE A 28 1.76 1.39 -10.80
C ILE A 28 1.48 0.11 -10.03
N GLY A 29 1.08 0.26 -8.77
CA GLY A 29 0.76 -0.82 -7.87
C GLY A 29 -0.74 -1.08 -7.73
N CYS A 30 -1.11 -2.29 -7.30
CA CYS A 30 -2.45 -2.57 -6.80
C CYS A 30 -2.40 -3.39 -5.51
N GLN A 31 -3.35 -3.13 -4.60
CA GLN A 31 -3.61 -4.01 -3.47
C GLN A 31 -4.37 -5.25 -3.98
N THR A 32 -4.03 -6.43 -3.45
CA THR A 32 -4.61 -7.69 -3.93
C THR A 32 -5.83 -8.15 -3.16
N TYR A 33 -6.19 -7.47 -2.08
CA TYR A 33 -7.39 -7.80 -1.30
C TYR A 33 -8.69 -7.77 -2.13
N PRO A 34 -8.91 -6.80 -3.06
CA PRO A 34 -10.08 -6.81 -3.93
C PRO A 34 -10.21 -8.10 -4.76
N VAL A 35 -9.11 -8.68 -5.20
CA VAL A 35 -9.08 -9.92 -6.02
C VAL A 35 -8.85 -11.20 -5.21
N ARG A 36 -8.99 -11.16 -3.88
CA ARG A 36 -8.69 -12.28 -2.97
C ARG A 36 -9.42 -13.58 -3.32
N LYS A 37 -10.68 -13.49 -3.74
CA LYS A 37 -11.47 -14.67 -4.14
C LYS A 37 -10.89 -15.35 -5.38
N SER A 38 -10.43 -14.56 -6.36
CA SER A 38 -9.76 -15.09 -7.54
C SER A 38 -8.39 -15.67 -7.18
N ILE A 39 -7.65 -15.07 -6.25
CA ILE A 39 -6.37 -15.59 -5.75
C ILE A 39 -6.56 -16.97 -5.11
N SER A 40 -7.60 -17.14 -4.30
CA SER A 40 -7.87 -18.43 -3.63
C SER A 40 -8.13 -19.57 -4.61
N THR A 41 -8.64 -19.28 -5.80
CA THR A 41 -9.02 -20.28 -6.82
C THR A 41 -8.01 -20.39 -7.96
N ASP A 42 -7.50 -19.30 -8.47
CA ASP A 42 -6.51 -19.22 -9.56
C ASP A 42 -5.52 -18.06 -9.32
N PHE A 43 -4.53 -18.31 -8.46
CA PHE A 43 -3.47 -17.35 -8.17
C PHE A 43 -2.70 -16.94 -9.43
N ALA A 44 -2.31 -17.92 -10.26
CA ALA A 44 -1.47 -17.66 -11.42
C ALA A 44 -2.20 -16.81 -12.48
N GLY A 45 -3.43 -17.18 -12.81
CA GLY A 45 -4.26 -16.43 -13.77
C GLY A 45 -4.55 -15.02 -13.26
N THR A 46 -4.85 -14.86 -11.96
CA THR A 46 -5.10 -13.56 -11.34
C THR A 46 -3.89 -12.63 -11.45
N MET A 47 -2.69 -13.11 -11.05
CA MET A 47 -1.47 -12.30 -11.11
C MET A 47 -1.08 -11.92 -12.54
N LYS A 48 -1.16 -12.87 -13.48
CA LYS A 48 -0.91 -12.61 -14.90
C LYS A 48 -1.92 -11.61 -15.47
N GLY A 49 -3.18 -11.68 -15.06
CA GLY A 49 -4.23 -10.74 -15.43
C GLY A 49 -3.91 -9.30 -14.94
N LEU A 50 -3.51 -9.15 -13.68
CA LEU A 50 -3.07 -7.86 -13.13
C LEU A 50 -1.86 -7.32 -13.90
N ARG A 51 -0.87 -8.16 -14.21
CA ARG A 51 0.30 -7.74 -14.99
C ARG A 51 -0.08 -7.32 -16.41
N ALA A 52 -0.95 -8.07 -17.08
CA ALA A 52 -1.44 -7.73 -18.42
C ALA A 52 -2.24 -6.42 -18.45
N ALA A 53 -2.95 -6.11 -17.37
CA ALA A 53 -3.65 -4.83 -17.17
C ALA A 53 -2.69 -3.64 -17.00
N GLY A 54 -1.41 -3.90 -16.75
CA GLY A 54 -0.37 -2.86 -16.66
C GLY A 54 0.11 -2.54 -15.26
N PHE A 55 -0.32 -3.28 -14.23
CA PHE A 55 0.29 -3.22 -12.91
C PHE A 55 1.69 -3.85 -12.94
N THR A 56 2.63 -3.23 -12.25
CA THR A 56 4.02 -3.71 -12.16
C THR A 56 4.46 -3.97 -10.73
N GLN A 57 3.60 -3.63 -9.78
CA GLN A 57 3.80 -3.86 -8.35
C GLN A 57 2.48 -4.29 -7.74
N ILE A 58 2.56 -5.16 -6.75
CA ILE A 58 1.41 -5.55 -5.92
C ILE A 58 1.73 -5.37 -4.44
N GLU A 59 0.69 -5.18 -3.64
CA GLU A 59 0.71 -5.38 -2.22
C GLU A 59 -0.13 -6.61 -1.89
N LEU A 60 0.46 -7.59 -1.21
CA LEU A 60 -0.24 -8.81 -0.82
C LEU A 60 -0.98 -8.63 0.51
N CYS A 61 -1.82 -9.58 0.86
CA CYS A 61 -2.16 -9.88 2.24
C CYS A 61 -1.42 -11.15 2.68
N SER A 62 -1.05 -11.20 3.96
CA SER A 62 -0.34 -12.35 4.52
C SER A 62 -1.12 -13.65 4.34
N PRO A 63 -0.48 -14.74 3.90
CA PRO A 63 -1.15 -16.03 3.77
C PRO A 63 -1.54 -16.67 5.10
N TYR A 64 -1.04 -16.15 6.22
CA TYR A 64 -1.32 -16.68 7.56
C TYR A 64 -2.33 -15.84 8.35
N GLY A 65 -2.54 -14.58 7.95
CA GLY A 65 -3.50 -13.67 8.59
C GLY A 65 -4.79 -13.46 7.80
N TYR A 66 -4.84 -13.91 6.55
CA TYR A 66 -5.97 -13.71 5.65
C TYR A 66 -6.36 -15.04 4.97
N ASP A 67 -7.51 -15.59 5.31
CA ASP A 67 -7.97 -16.92 4.87
C ASP A 67 -7.97 -17.08 3.34
N ASP A 68 -8.41 -16.07 2.60
CA ASP A 68 -8.46 -16.09 1.14
C ASP A 68 -7.06 -16.18 0.48
N PHE A 69 -5.99 -15.91 1.24
CA PHE A 69 -4.61 -16.04 0.80
C PHE A 69 -3.93 -17.32 1.28
N SER A 70 -4.61 -18.15 2.06
CA SER A 70 -4.04 -19.37 2.66
C SER A 70 -3.50 -20.37 1.63
N SER A 71 -4.03 -20.34 0.39
CA SER A 71 -3.51 -21.15 -0.72
C SER A 71 -2.04 -20.84 -1.08
N LEU A 72 -1.51 -19.67 -0.65
CA LEU A 72 -0.12 -19.27 -0.87
C LEU A 72 0.85 -19.88 0.15
N GLN A 73 0.37 -20.47 1.25
CA GLN A 73 1.19 -21.16 2.26
C GLN A 73 1.98 -22.34 1.69
N LYS A 74 1.54 -22.89 0.55
CA LYS A 74 2.26 -23.96 -0.15
C LYS A 74 3.60 -23.54 -0.73
N TYR A 75 3.85 -22.25 -0.89
CA TYR A 75 5.11 -21.73 -1.41
C TYR A 75 6.02 -21.26 -0.27
N LYS A 76 7.32 -21.55 -0.40
CA LYS A 76 8.32 -20.86 0.44
C LYS A 76 8.37 -19.38 0.08
N PRO A 77 8.73 -18.48 1.02
CA PRO A 77 8.74 -17.02 0.77
C PRO A 77 9.57 -16.63 -0.47
N GLN A 78 10.79 -17.14 -0.58
CA GLN A 78 11.68 -16.85 -1.72
C GLN A 78 11.13 -17.41 -3.05
N GLU A 79 10.45 -18.56 -3.00
CA GLU A 79 9.82 -19.17 -4.17
C GLU A 79 8.66 -18.30 -4.66
N LEU A 80 7.78 -17.87 -3.75
CA LEU A 80 6.65 -16.98 -4.08
C LEU A 80 7.15 -15.68 -4.69
N ARG A 81 8.18 -15.06 -4.09
CA ARG A 81 8.82 -13.88 -4.66
C ARG A 81 9.33 -14.12 -6.07
N ARG A 82 10.05 -15.22 -6.30
CA ARG A 82 10.58 -15.56 -7.63
C ARG A 82 9.46 -15.71 -8.66
N ILE A 83 8.39 -16.42 -8.31
CA ILE A 83 7.23 -16.60 -9.17
C ILE A 83 6.61 -15.27 -9.59
N LEU A 84 6.42 -14.35 -8.65
CA LEU A 84 5.89 -13.00 -8.93
C LEU A 84 6.83 -12.20 -9.82
N ASN A 85 8.13 -12.23 -9.54
CA ASN A 85 9.13 -11.55 -10.36
C ASN A 85 9.20 -12.11 -11.78
N ASP A 86 9.11 -13.42 -11.97
CA ASP A 86 9.09 -14.10 -13.28
C ASP A 86 7.85 -13.64 -14.09
N TRP A 87 6.76 -13.28 -13.42
CA TRP A 87 5.58 -12.68 -14.07
C TRP A 87 5.66 -11.16 -14.21
N GLY A 88 6.75 -10.53 -13.79
CA GLY A 88 6.98 -9.08 -13.88
C GLY A 88 6.21 -8.26 -12.84
N LEU A 89 5.90 -8.84 -11.69
CA LEU A 89 5.25 -8.19 -10.56
C LEU A 89 6.22 -8.08 -9.38
N GLY A 90 6.58 -6.85 -8.99
CA GLY A 90 7.26 -6.60 -7.72
C GLY A 90 6.28 -6.68 -6.55
N CYS A 91 6.75 -7.14 -5.39
CA CYS A 91 5.99 -7.10 -4.15
C CYS A 91 6.94 -6.77 -2.99
N ILE A 92 6.79 -5.59 -2.41
CA ILE A 92 7.64 -5.08 -1.34
C ILE A 92 6.90 -4.90 -0.02
N SER A 93 5.59 -5.03 -0.05
CA SER A 93 4.68 -4.79 1.08
C SER A 93 3.58 -5.84 1.11
N ALA A 94 3.08 -6.11 2.32
CA ALA A 94 1.87 -6.87 2.54
C ALA A 94 1.12 -6.34 3.76
N HIS A 95 -0.21 -6.55 3.79
CA HIS A 95 -1.03 -6.41 4.98
C HIS A 95 -0.95 -7.67 5.85
N TRP A 96 -0.83 -7.47 7.16
CA TRP A 96 -0.66 -8.51 8.16
C TRP A 96 -1.75 -8.43 9.21
N GLY A 97 -2.17 -9.56 9.73
CA GLY A 97 -3.12 -9.63 10.83
C GLY A 97 -2.48 -9.22 12.17
N SER A 98 -3.27 -8.66 13.09
CA SER A 98 -2.79 -8.24 14.41
C SER A 98 -2.17 -9.38 15.20
N ASN A 99 -2.73 -10.61 15.12
CA ASN A 99 -2.16 -11.79 15.76
C ASN A 99 -0.75 -12.13 15.25
N GLU A 100 -0.52 -11.97 13.94
CA GLU A 100 0.80 -12.20 13.33
C GLU A 100 1.83 -11.18 13.84
N LEU A 101 1.43 -9.91 13.95
CA LEU A 101 2.36 -8.85 14.34
C LEU A 101 2.60 -8.81 15.86
N PHE A 102 1.62 -9.18 16.69
CA PHE A 102 1.74 -9.04 18.15
C PHE A 102 2.08 -10.34 18.87
N GLN A 103 1.64 -11.50 18.34
CA GLN A 103 1.90 -12.80 18.97
C GLN A 103 2.97 -13.61 18.25
N LYS A 104 3.17 -13.38 16.94
CA LYS A 104 4.10 -14.12 16.08
C LYS A 104 5.07 -13.18 15.33
N ALA A 105 5.45 -12.07 15.98
CA ALA A 105 6.27 -11.03 15.37
C ALA A 105 7.55 -11.56 14.71
N ASP A 106 8.30 -12.41 15.40
CA ASP A 106 9.61 -12.90 14.94
C ASP A 106 9.45 -13.82 13.71
N GLU A 107 8.40 -14.67 13.70
CA GLU A 107 8.05 -15.55 12.56
C GLU A 107 7.61 -14.72 11.35
N SER A 108 6.77 -13.72 11.57
CA SER A 108 6.25 -12.84 10.51
C SER A 108 7.36 -11.99 9.90
N ILE A 109 8.26 -11.45 10.71
CA ILE A 109 9.44 -10.70 10.28
C ILE A 109 10.39 -11.61 9.49
N ALA A 110 10.64 -12.85 9.96
CA ALA A 110 11.46 -13.81 9.24
C ALA A 110 10.88 -14.12 7.85
N TYR A 111 9.58 -14.40 7.77
CA TYR A 111 8.88 -14.61 6.50
C TYR A 111 9.04 -13.40 5.56
N ALA A 112 8.77 -12.19 6.05
CA ALA A 112 8.87 -10.96 5.26
C ALA A 112 10.30 -10.74 4.73
N ARG A 113 11.33 -10.99 5.55
CA ARG A 113 12.74 -10.92 5.14
C ARG A 113 13.09 -11.96 4.07
N GLU A 114 12.69 -13.21 4.27
CA GLU A 114 12.93 -14.29 3.31
C GLU A 114 12.24 -14.01 1.98
N PHE A 115 11.04 -13.46 2.02
CA PHE A 115 10.34 -13.00 0.82
C PHE A 115 11.07 -11.81 0.17
N GLY A 116 11.76 -10.96 0.95
CA GLY A 116 12.40 -9.72 0.52
C GLY A 116 11.47 -8.52 0.56
N MET A 117 10.46 -8.55 1.43
CA MET A 117 9.63 -7.39 1.73
C MET A 117 10.42 -6.35 2.54
N THR A 118 10.14 -5.09 2.31
CA THR A 118 10.73 -3.95 3.03
C THR A 118 9.69 -3.22 3.89
N GLN A 119 8.42 -3.61 3.77
CA GLN A 119 7.30 -2.97 4.45
C GLN A 119 6.32 -4.03 4.95
N MET A 120 5.81 -3.84 6.17
CA MET A 120 4.76 -4.66 6.78
C MET A 120 3.66 -3.72 7.28
N ALA A 121 2.46 -3.81 6.70
CA ALA A 121 1.33 -2.95 7.04
C ALA A 121 0.31 -3.68 7.92
N ILE A 122 -0.30 -2.95 8.86
CA ILE A 122 -1.51 -3.37 9.55
C ILE A 122 -2.67 -2.47 9.11
N ALA A 123 -3.82 -3.08 8.76
CA ALA A 123 -4.97 -2.32 8.25
C ALA A 123 -5.56 -1.39 9.31
N ALA A 124 -5.64 -1.85 10.55
CA ALA A 124 -6.22 -1.09 11.66
C ALA A 124 -5.61 -1.49 13.00
N LEU A 125 -5.60 -0.56 13.95
CA LEU A 125 -5.28 -0.82 15.35
C LEU A 125 -6.54 -0.69 16.20
N GLY A 126 -6.83 -1.72 16.98
CA GLY A 126 -7.90 -1.77 17.97
C GLY A 126 -9.32 -1.77 17.40
N PRO A 127 -10.28 -2.14 18.22
CA PRO A 127 -11.70 -2.05 17.89
C PRO A 127 -12.24 -0.67 18.29
N PHE A 128 -11.80 0.41 17.65
CA PHE A 128 -12.36 1.73 17.87
C PHE A 128 -13.75 1.81 17.24
N ASN A 129 -14.78 1.82 18.07
CA ASN A 129 -16.16 1.91 17.64
C ASN A 129 -16.73 3.28 18.04
N PRO A 130 -17.25 4.10 17.12
CA PRO A 130 -17.81 5.41 17.45
C PRO A 130 -19.04 5.33 18.38
N LYS A 131 -19.63 4.14 18.57
CA LYS A 131 -20.77 3.91 19.46
C LYS A 131 -20.35 3.55 20.89
N THR A 132 -19.09 3.34 21.17
CA THR A 132 -18.57 3.02 22.51
C THR A 132 -17.74 4.17 23.05
N SER A 133 -17.86 4.43 24.36
CA SER A 133 -16.98 5.37 25.04
C SER A 133 -15.55 4.85 24.97
N GLN A 134 -14.63 5.69 24.52
CA GLN A 134 -13.21 5.36 24.38
C GLN A 134 -12.37 6.45 25.04
N THR A 135 -11.20 6.07 25.49
CA THR A 135 -10.29 6.93 26.26
C THR A 135 -8.96 7.06 25.56
N VAL A 136 -8.17 8.06 25.96
CA VAL A 136 -6.76 8.21 25.49
C VAL A 136 -5.94 6.97 25.86
N ASP A 137 -6.23 6.33 27.00
CA ASP A 137 -5.51 5.12 27.41
C ASP A 137 -5.83 3.93 26.51
N ASP A 138 -7.01 3.89 25.89
CA ASP A 138 -7.32 2.89 24.86
C ASP A 138 -6.42 3.08 23.62
N VAL A 139 -6.16 4.33 23.19
CA VAL A 139 -5.23 4.60 22.08
C VAL A 139 -3.85 4.07 22.40
N LYS A 140 -3.30 4.39 23.59
CA LYS A 140 -1.98 3.92 24.02
C LYS A 140 -1.91 2.38 24.06
N ARG A 141 -2.92 1.74 24.64
CA ARG A 141 -3.00 0.27 24.75
C ARG A 141 -2.92 -0.45 23.39
N TYR A 142 -3.46 0.17 22.32
CA TYR A 142 -3.39 -0.41 20.97
C TYR A 142 -2.14 -0.01 20.21
N VAL A 143 -1.57 1.17 20.47
CA VAL A 143 -0.36 1.64 19.81
C VAL A 143 0.91 1.00 20.38
N GLU A 144 0.96 0.74 21.69
CA GLU A 144 2.14 0.19 22.36
C GLU A 144 2.61 -1.17 21.80
N PRO A 145 1.74 -2.18 21.60
CA PRO A 145 2.14 -3.44 20.97
C PRO A 145 2.64 -3.25 19.53
N PHE A 146 2.08 -2.28 18.81
CA PHE A 146 2.52 -1.99 17.45
C PHE A 146 3.88 -1.29 17.43
N ASN A 147 4.16 -0.39 18.36
CA ASN A 147 5.50 0.21 18.52
C ASN A 147 6.54 -0.87 18.85
N ALA A 148 6.24 -1.81 19.76
CA ALA A 148 7.13 -2.92 20.08
C ALA A 148 7.41 -3.82 18.86
N PHE A 149 6.39 -4.13 18.07
CA PHE A 149 6.56 -4.83 16.79
C PHE A 149 7.42 -4.00 15.82
N ALA A 150 7.15 -2.69 15.68
CA ALA A 150 7.85 -1.81 14.75
C ALA A 150 9.35 -1.70 15.07
N GLU A 151 9.74 -1.73 16.33
CA GLU A 151 11.16 -1.77 16.74
C GLU A 151 11.85 -3.05 16.28
N LYS A 152 11.20 -4.23 16.45
CA LYS A 152 11.71 -5.50 15.95
C LYS A 152 11.83 -5.51 14.42
N ALA A 153 10.79 -5.04 13.72
CA ALA A 153 10.78 -4.95 12.26
C ALA A 153 11.90 -4.02 11.76
N HIS A 154 12.07 -2.87 12.41
CA HIS A 154 13.13 -1.91 12.07
C HIS A 154 14.53 -2.50 12.25
N ALA A 155 14.78 -3.23 13.35
CA ALA A 155 16.04 -3.94 13.58
C ALA A 155 16.33 -4.98 12.50
N ALA A 156 15.29 -5.49 11.84
CA ALA A 156 15.37 -6.41 10.71
C ALA A 156 15.45 -5.73 9.33
N GLY A 157 15.47 -4.39 9.29
CA GLY A 157 15.49 -3.60 8.05
C GLY A 157 14.12 -3.46 7.36
N ILE A 158 13.03 -3.67 8.09
CA ILE A 158 11.65 -3.58 7.59
C ILE A 158 10.96 -2.38 8.26
N VAL A 159 10.17 -1.64 7.48
CA VAL A 159 9.37 -0.52 7.97
C VAL A 159 7.97 -1.01 8.31
N ALA A 160 7.53 -0.78 9.54
CA ALA A 160 6.14 -1.01 9.95
C ALA A 160 5.24 0.13 9.44
N LEU A 161 4.09 -0.19 8.90
CA LEU A 161 3.11 0.78 8.37
C LEU A 161 1.78 0.65 9.11
N LEU A 162 1.25 1.77 9.60
CA LEU A 162 -0.14 1.87 10.00
C LEU A 162 -0.98 2.36 8.82
N HIS A 163 -1.93 1.53 8.39
CA HIS A 163 -2.97 1.92 7.45
C HIS A 163 -4.18 2.49 8.22
N ASN A 164 -4.78 3.56 7.71
CA ASN A 164 -5.87 4.25 8.42
C ASN A 164 -7.25 3.69 8.06
N GLU A 165 -7.55 2.50 8.51
CA GLU A 165 -8.85 1.87 8.33
C GLU A 165 -9.48 1.47 9.67
N GLY A 166 -10.80 1.36 9.71
CA GLY A 166 -11.55 0.84 10.87
C GLY A 166 -11.71 1.78 12.07
N PHE A 167 -10.85 2.77 12.25
CA PHE A 167 -10.89 3.70 13.39
C PHE A 167 -11.10 5.17 13.00
N VAL A 168 -11.14 5.49 11.71
CA VAL A 168 -11.19 6.88 11.21
C VAL A 168 -12.46 7.63 11.59
N SER A 169 -13.54 6.95 11.94
CA SER A 169 -14.77 7.59 12.44
C SER A 169 -14.79 7.80 13.96
N ALA A 170 -13.73 7.40 14.69
CA ALA A 170 -13.65 7.51 16.12
C ALA A 170 -13.03 8.83 16.58
N TYR A 171 -13.64 9.46 17.58
CA TYR A 171 -13.21 10.70 18.20
C TYR A 171 -13.19 10.56 19.71
N ILE A 172 -12.20 11.16 20.38
CA ILE A 172 -12.11 11.27 21.83
C ILE A 172 -11.95 12.76 22.15
N ASP A 173 -12.86 13.30 22.95
CA ASP A 173 -12.87 14.73 23.31
C ASP A 173 -12.77 15.67 22.10
N GLY A 174 -13.47 15.32 21.02
CA GLY A 174 -13.50 16.11 19.78
C GLY A 174 -12.24 15.99 18.91
N LYS A 175 -11.27 15.18 19.30
CA LYS A 175 -10.04 14.93 18.52
C LYS A 175 -10.12 13.60 17.77
N PRO A 176 -9.70 13.54 16.50
CA PRO A 176 -9.65 12.28 15.76
C PRO A 176 -8.72 11.27 16.45
N VAL A 177 -9.18 10.04 16.63
CA VAL A 177 -8.35 8.93 17.16
C VAL A 177 -7.12 8.71 16.27
N TYR A 178 -7.26 8.88 14.95
CA TYR A 178 -6.13 8.76 14.02
C TYR A 178 -4.97 9.71 14.35
N ASP A 179 -5.28 10.99 14.64
CA ASP A 179 -4.27 11.97 15.02
C ASP A 179 -3.57 11.61 16.35
N MET A 180 -4.33 11.07 17.29
CA MET A 180 -3.78 10.58 18.57
C MET A 180 -2.86 9.38 18.36
N MET A 181 -3.25 8.40 17.51
CA MET A 181 -2.40 7.27 17.16
C MET A 181 -1.09 7.73 16.52
N ILE A 182 -1.16 8.67 15.56
CA ILE A 182 0.04 9.21 14.90
C ILE A 182 0.99 9.86 15.92
N ALA A 183 0.46 10.52 16.94
CA ALA A 183 1.25 11.14 17.98
C ALA A 183 1.94 10.13 18.91
N GLU A 184 1.30 8.99 19.19
CA GLU A 184 1.86 7.92 20.05
C GLU A 184 2.78 6.95 19.27
N LEU A 185 2.72 6.92 17.94
CA LEU A 185 3.58 6.07 17.09
C LEU A 185 5.01 6.61 17.04
N ASN A 186 6.00 5.73 17.27
CA ASN A 186 7.40 6.07 17.16
C ASN A 186 7.77 6.42 15.70
N PRO A 187 8.10 7.70 15.37
CA PRO A 187 8.36 8.12 14.00
C PRO A 187 9.64 7.53 13.39
N ALA A 188 10.55 7.02 14.22
CA ALA A 188 11.80 6.42 13.76
C ALA A 188 11.57 5.03 13.17
N THR A 189 10.61 4.26 13.70
CA THR A 189 10.38 2.85 13.35
C THR A 189 9.08 2.64 12.57
N THR A 190 8.12 3.58 12.68
CA THR A 190 6.79 3.48 12.07
C THR A 190 6.55 4.58 11.05
N LYS A 191 6.04 4.18 9.90
CA LYS A 191 5.51 5.07 8.87
C LYS A 191 4.00 4.81 8.69
N LEU A 192 3.37 5.59 7.83
CA LEU A 192 1.94 5.57 7.59
C LEU A 192 1.65 5.15 6.14
N GLN A 193 0.54 4.44 5.96
CA GLN A 193 -0.07 4.16 4.66
C GLN A 193 -1.45 4.81 4.65
N PHE A 194 -1.69 5.75 3.74
CA PHE A 194 -2.93 6.52 3.71
C PHE A 194 -4.00 5.85 2.85
N GLN A 195 -5.19 5.61 3.41
CA GLN A 195 -6.37 5.18 2.67
C GLN A 195 -7.13 6.40 2.16
N VAL A 196 -7.11 6.64 0.83
CA VAL A 196 -7.72 7.84 0.24
C VAL A 196 -9.24 7.87 0.39
N SER A 197 -9.91 6.71 0.46
CA SER A 197 -11.36 6.66 0.69
C SER A 197 -11.80 7.30 2.00
N THR A 198 -10.91 7.48 2.97
CA THR A 198 -11.23 8.16 4.23
C THR A 198 -11.52 9.66 4.06
N LEU A 199 -11.29 10.21 2.87
CA LEU A 199 -11.81 11.53 2.49
C LEU A 199 -13.36 11.60 2.66
N GLN A 200 -14.07 10.48 2.48
CA GLN A 200 -15.53 10.41 2.72
C GLN A 200 -15.88 10.67 4.20
N GLN A 201 -14.95 10.46 5.13
CA GLN A 201 -15.07 10.73 6.56
C GLN A 201 -14.39 12.04 6.99
N GLY A 202 -13.94 12.87 6.02
CA GLY A 202 -13.32 14.16 6.29
C GLY A 202 -11.79 14.14 6.42
N TYR A 203 -11.14 13.02 6.17
CA TYR A 203 -9.67 12.93 6.16
C TYR A 203 -9.14 13.26 4.78
N ASP A 204 -8.89 14.55 4.52
CA ASP A 204 -8.36 15.02 3.24
C ASP A 204 -6.90 14.61 3.07
N PRO A 205 -6.55 13.80 2.04
CA PRO A 205 -5.18 13.31 1.84
C PRO A 205 -4.16 14.44 1.65
N VAL A 206 -4.54 15.55 0.98
CA VAL A 206 -3.64 16.69 0.77
C VAL A 206 -3.26 17.32 2.10
N THR A 207 -4.25 17.58 2.95
CA THR A 207 -4.05 18.12 4.30
C THR A 207 -3.20 17.19 5.16
N TYR A 208 -3.47 15.88 5.15
CA TYR A 208 -2.74 14.91 5.98
C TYR A 208 -1.30 14.71 5.51
N PHE A 209 -1.04 14.67 4.21
CA PHE A 209 0.32 14.60 3.67
C PHE A 209 1.15 15.84 4.03
N GLN A 210 0.55 17.03 4.06
CA GLN A 210 1.21 18.25 4.48
C GLN A 210 1.44 18.26 6.00
N LYS A 211 0.42 17.95 6.80
CA LYS A 211 0.44 17.97 8.27
C LYS A 211 1.49 17.00 8.83
N TYR A 212 1.60 15.83 8.24
CA TYR A 212 2.49 14.76 8.69
C TYR A 212 3.56 14.44 7.64
N SER A 213 4.14 15.46 7.01
CA SER A 213 5.18 15.30 5.99
C SER A 213 6.33 14.43 6.48
N GLY A 214 6.80 13.50 5.64
CA GLY A 214 7.84 12.54 5.99
C GLY A 214 7.35 11.32 6.80
N ARG A 215 6.08 11.31 7.26
CA ARG A 215 5.49 10.13 7.95
C ARG A 215 4.86 9.15 6.99
N TYR A 216 4.28 9.60 5.87
CA TYR A 216 3.64 8.74 4.88
C TYR A 216 4.66 8.11 3.94
N LEU A 217 4.65 6.79 3.84
CA LEU A 217 5.49 6.02 2.93
C LEU A 217 4.70 5.44 1.76
N SER A 218 3.41 5.18 1.96
CA SER A 218 2.53 4.50 1.03
C SER A 218 1.12 5.09 1.05
N MET A 219 0.33 4.81 0.00
CA MET A 219 -1.10 5.14 -0.03
C MET A 219 -1.89 4.12 -0.86
N HIS A 220 -3.15 3.90 -0.46
CA HIS A 220 -4.16 3.20 -1.25
C HIS A 220 -5.04 4.19 -1.98
N CYS A 221 -5.22 3.95 -3.28
CA CYS A 221 -5.92 4.85 -4.18
C CYS A 221 -7.30 4.27 -4.50
N GLN A 222 -8.34 4.96 -4.02
CA GLN A 222 -9.74 4.66 -4.33
C GLN A 222 -10.42 5.94 -4.82
N ASP A 223 -11.32 5.82 -5.79
CA ASP A 223 -12.13 6.92 -6.30
C ASP A 223 -13.60 6.53 -6.34
N TRP A 224 -14.50 7.50 -6.23
CA TRP A 224 -15.93 7.25 -6.14
C TRP A 224 -16.74 8.43 -6.67
N VAL A 225 -18.00 8.16 -6.95
CA VAL A 225 -19.04 9.16 -7.21
C VAL A 225 -20.12 9.08 -6.13
N LYS A 226 -20.85 10.17 -5.92
CA LYS A 226 -22.07 10.14 -5.08
C LYS A 226 -23.12 9.28 -5.75
N ASP A 227 -23.73 8.38 -5.00
CA ASP A 227 -24.77 7.47 -5.48
C ASP A 227 -25.76 7.17 -4.35
N SER A 228 -26.88 7.87 -4.36
CA SER A 228 -27.91 7.74 -3.33
C SER A 228 -28.64 6.38 -3.33
N SER A 229 -28.41 5.56 -4.36
CA SER A 229 -28.98 4.21 -4.43
C SER A 229 -28.21 3.20 -3.56
N THR A 230 -26.97 3.53 -3.18
CA THR A 230 -26.16 2.67 -2.31
C THR A 230 -26.35 3.01 -0.83
N LYS A 231 -26.09 2.04 0.06
CA LYS A 231 -26.18 2.24 1.51
C LYS A 231 -25.15 3.25 2.04
N SER A 232 -23.97 3.30 1.40
CA SER A 232 -22.90 4.24 1.75
C SER A 232 -23.13 5.66 1.22
N GLY A 233 -24.03 5.85 0.25
CA GLY A 233 -24.19 7.09 -0.50
C GLY A 233 -23.13 7.30 -1.58
N PHE A 234 -22.27 6.30 -1.81
CA PHE A 234 -21.15 6.35 -2.76
C PHE A 234 -21.05 5.05 -3.55
N ARG A 235 -20.46 5.12 -4.73
CA ARG A 235 -20.13 3.98 -5.58
C ARG A 235 -18.71 4.15 -6.11
N GLN A 236 -17.90 3.12 -5.99
CA GLN A 236 -16.53 3.13 -6.52
C GLN A 236 -16.52 3.23 -8.05
N VAL A 237 -15.53 3.95 -8.57
CA VAL A 237 -15.27 4.12 -10.00
C VAL A 237 -13.76 4.03 -10.27
N PRO A 238 -13.33 3.81 -11.53
CA PRO A 238 -11.91 3.90 -11.86
C PRO A 238 -11.32 5.25 -11.49
N LEU A 239 -10.05 5.28 -11.10
CA LEU A 239 -9.35 6.52 -10.73
C LEU A 239 -9.45 7.56 -11.84
N GLY A 240 -9.72 8.80 -11.47
CA GLY A 240 -9.93 9.92 -12.36
C GLY A 240 -11.33 10.01 -12.99
N LYS A 241 -12.24 9.14 -12.58
CA LYS A 241 -13.67 9.15 -12.97
C LYS A 241 -14.58 9.58 -11.83
N GLY A 242 -14.01 9.83 -10.65
CA GLY A 242 -14.74 10.21 -9.45
C GLY A 242 -14.48 11.64 -9.01
N VAL A 243 -14.57 11.84 -7.69
CA VAL A 243 -14.51 13.16 -7.05
C VAL A 243 -13.11 13.54 -6.57
N VAL A 244 -12.15 12.61 -6.56
CA VAL A 244 -10.81 12.85 -6.02
C VAL A 244 -9.97 13.68 -7.00
N ASP A 245 -9.40 14.78 -6.53
CA ASP A 245 -8.37 15.52 -7.28
C ASP A 245 -7.02 14.78 -7.18
N TRP A 246 -6.83 13.78 -8.03
CA TRP A 246 -5.63 12.97 -8.05
C TRP A 246 -4.36 13.77 -8.33
N LYS A 247 -4.45 14.88 -9.08
CA LYS A 247 -3.28 15.72 -9.32
C LYS A 247 -2.82 16.37 -8.03
N ALA A 248 -3.74 16.95 -7.26
CA ALA A 248 -3.43 17.55 -5.95
C ALA A 248 -2.92 16.49 -4.95
N VAL A 249 -3.57 15.32 -4.90
CA VAL A 249 -3.18 14.20 -4.03
C VAL A 249 -1.75 13.73 -4.34
N PHE A 250 -1.41 13.47 -5.61
CA PHE A 250 -0.07 13.00 -5.97
C PHE A 250 1.00 14.08 -5.78
N LEU A 251 0.70 15.37 -6.00
CA LEU A 251 1.64 16.47 -5.70
C LEU A 251 1.93 16.55 -4.20
N ALA A 252 0.90 16.44 -3.35
CA ALA A 252 1.07 16.42 -1.91
C ALA A 252 1.82 15.16 -1.44
N ALA A 253 1.51 13.99 -2.00
CA ALA A 253 2.20 12.73 -1.73
C ALA A 253 3.70 12.81 -2.10
N LYS A 254 4.03 13.44 -3.24
CA LYS A 254 5.41 13.70 -3.66
C LYS A 254 6.16 14.54 -2.62
N SER A 255 5.56 15.63 -2.18
CA SER A 255 6.15 16.54 -1.19
C SER A 255 6.30 15.87 0.18
N ALA A 256 5.37 14.98 0.54
CA ALA A 256 5.42 14.20 1.78
C ALA A 256 6.41 13.02 1.73
N GLY A 257 6.95 12.69 0.56
CA GLY A 257 7.95 11.62 0.41
C GLY A 257 7.37 10.22 0.23
N VAL A 258 6.10 10.08 -0.19
CA VAL A 258 5.48 8.79 -0.53
C VAL A 258 6.30 8.05 -1.60
N LYS A 259 6.53 6.75 -1.39
CA LYS A 259 7.40 5.89 -2.22
C LYS A 259 6.66 4.81 -2.98
N ASN A 260 5.40 4.55 -2.65
CA ASN A 260 4.55 3.58 -3.33
C ASN A 260 3.08 3.93 -3.18
N TYR A 261 2.30 3.51 -4.15
CA TYR A 261 0.86 3.65 -4.14
C TYR A 261 0.21 2.42 -4.79
N PHE A 262 -0.98 2.07 -4.31
CA PHE A 262 -1.69 0.87 -4.74
C PHE A 262 -3.14 1.21 -5.07
N VAL A 263 -3.60 0.86 -6.26
CA VAL A 263 -5.01 0.94 -6.63
C VAL A 263 -5.76 -0.14 -5.86
N GLU A 264 -6.87 0.23 -5.21
CA GLU A 264 -7.68 -0.67 -4.42
C GLU A 264 -9.16 -0.33 -4.63
N LEU A 265 -9.88 -1.13 -5.41
CA LEU A 265 -11.32 -0.96 -5.66
C LEU A 265 -12.02 -2.28 -5.26
N GLU A 266 -12.61 -2.28 -4.07
CA GLU A 266 -13.12 -3.48 -3.42
C GLU A 266 -14.54 -3.85 -3.83
N GLU A 267 -15.39 -2.85 -4.21
CA GLU A 267 -16.77 -3.09 -4.62
C GLU A 267 -16.83 -3.87 -5.94
N ASP A 268 -15.93 -3.53 -6.88
CA ASP A 268 -15.78 -4.23 -8.16
C ASP A 268 -14.31 -4.23 -8.61
N PRO A 269 -13.57 -5.32 -8.38
CA PRO A 269 -12.17 -5.43 -8.78
C PRO A 269 -11.91 -5.26 -10.29
N ALA A 270 -12.93 -5.46 -11.14
CA ALA A 270 -12.81 -5.26 -12.57
C ALA A 270 -12.59 -3.79 -12.96
N LEU A 271 -12.86 -2.86 -12.05
CA LEU A 271 -12.58 -1.43 -12.24
C LEU A 271 -11.10 -1.07 -12.05
N MET A 272 -10.31 -1.88 -11.33
CA MET A 272 -8.88 -1.58 -11.07
C MET A 272 -8.07 -1.43 -12.37
N PRO A 273 -8.13 -2.35 -13.34
CA PRO A 273 -7.45 -2.21 -14.63
C PRO A 273 -7.78 -0.92 -15.39
N LEU A 274 -9.02 -0.43 -15.27
CA LEU A 274 -9.48 0.76 -15.94
C LEU A 274 -8.85 2.05 -15.39
N SER A 275 -8.22 1.98 -14.21
CA SER A 275 -7.47 3.09 -13.61
C SER A 275 -6.07 3.29 -14.22
N VAL A 276 -5.49 2.25 -14.80
CA VAL A 276 -4.11 2.27 -15.30
C VAL A 276 -3.87 3.30 -16.41
N PRO A 277 -4.74 3.44 -17.44
CA PRO A 277 -4.54 4.45 -18.47
C PRO A 277 -4.55 5.89 -17.91
N TYR A 278 -5.41 6.17 -16.95
CA TYR A 278 -5.45 7.48 -16.29
C TYR A 278 -4.14 7.75 -15.54
N LEU A 279 -3.67 6.80 -14.72
CA LEU A 279 -2.40 6.93 -13.98
C LEU A 279 -1.22 7.16 -14.93
N LYS A 280 -1.15 6.45 -16.07
CA LYS A 280 -0.11 6.67 -17.08
C LYS A 280 -0.16 8.06 -17.72
N SER A 281 -1.33 8.68 -17.76
CA SER A 281 -1.52 10.02 -18.35
C SER A 281 -1.29 11.16 -17.34
N LEU A 282 -1.32 10.86 -16.03
CA LEU A 282 -1.27 11.85 -14.96
C LEU A 282 0.16 12.40 -14.80
N LYS A 283 0.34 13.69 -15.07
CA LYS A 283 1.62 14.40 -14.92
C LYS A 283 1.65 15.16 -13.60
N VAL A 284 2.60 14.79 -12.72
CA VAL A 284 2.84 15.41 -11.40
C VAL A 284 4.33 15.59 -11.12
#